data_6f3aaa0c0e4b70550b8e4aa6aac5a2b7
#
_entry.id   6f3aaa0c0e4b70550b8e4aa6aac5a2b7
#
_cell.length_a   1.000
_cell.length_b   1.000
_cell.length_c   1.000
_cell.angle_alpha   90.00
_cell.angle_beta   90.00
_cell.angle_gamma   90.00
#
_symmetry.space_group_name_H-M   'P 1'
#
loop_
_entity.id
_entity.type
_entity.pdbx_description
1 polymer ?
#
loop_
_entity_poly.entity_id
_entity_poly.type
_entity_poly.pdbx_seq_one_letter_code
_entity_poly.pdbx_strand_id
1 'polypeptide(L)'
;MDYLKNLDITKVVEVAGKIICLSHGSPYLVNEYVRSDSYETFDRIIEEFNCDMYLFGHQHKFFYTEYKNRQFINPGSIGLPTDGLPFKYGIITIENDNISYEKVEIDYEYEMLEKHYKNSSYYKEARVWCELVLMIMKTGVNHPILFQEFAYKKAFEEGIDVSIAFPNEFYNKAFEEYMMSLEK
;
A
#
# COMPACT_ATOMS: atom_id res chain seq x y z
N MET A 1 -21.27 -0.99 4.60
CA MET A 1 -20.56 -0.10 3.64
C MET A 1 -20.70 1.40 3.95
N ASP A 2 -21.72 1.83 4.66
CA ASP A 2 -21.95 3.26 4.93
C ASP A 2 -20.89 3.91 5.83
N TYR A 3 -20.27 3.14 6.73
CA TYR A 3 -19.16 3.62 7.55
C TYR A 3 -17.98 4.12 6.66
N LEU A 4 -17.53 3.32 5.69
CA LEU A 4 -16.39 3.68 4.83
C LEU A 4 -16.68 4.87 3.92
N LYS A 5 -17.94 5.05 3.48
CA LYS A 5 -18.34 6.17 2.62
C LYS A 5 -18.32 7.52 3.34
N ASN A 6 -18.42 7.49 4.69
CA ASN A 6 -18.49 8.66 5.55
C ASN A 6 -17.14 8.97 6.22
N LEU A 7 -16.06 8.24 5.89
CA LEU A 7 -14.73 8.57 6.37
C LEU A 7 -14.19 9.81 5.65
N ASP A 8 -13.63 10.72 6.42
CA ASP A 8 -12.91 11.86 5.89
C ASP A 8 -11.63 11.38 5.17
N ILE A 9 -11.22 12.10 4.11
CA ILE A 9 -9.94 11.85 3.41
C ILE A 9 -8.77 12.04 4.37
N THR A 10 -8.90 13.03 5.26
CA THR A 10 -7.89 13.42 6.24
C THR A 10 -8.49 13.54 7.61
N LYS A 11 -7.81 13.04 8.61
CA LYS A 11 -8.18 13.20 10.01
C LYS A 11 -7.01 13.79 10.80
N VAL A 12 -7.28 14.91 11.48
CA VAL A 12 -6.34 15.49 12.42
C VAL A 12 -6.78 15.12 13.83
N VAL A 13 -5.86 14.60 14.62
CA VAL A 13 -6.10 14.21 16.03
C VAL A 13 -5.08 14.88 16.92
N GLU A 14 -5.49 15.23 18.13
CA GLU A 14 -4.61 15.68 19.19
C GLU A 14 -4.48 14.58 20.24
N VAL A 15 -3.24 14.19 20.54
CA VAL A 15 -2.92 13.17 21.56
C VAL A 15 -1.79 13.70 22.42
N ALA A 16 -2.04 13.83 23.73
CA ALA A 16 -1.07 14.32 24.70
C ALA A 16 -0.36 15.62 24.28
N GLY A 17 -1.12 16.57 23.72
CA GLY A 17 -0.63 17.88 23.27
C GLY A 17 0.11 17.87 21.91
N LYS A 18 0.21 16.73 21.24
CA LYS A 18 0.76 16.62 19.89
C LYS A 18 -0.33 16.48 18.86
N ILE A 19 -0.16 17.15 17.72
CA ILE A 19 -1.11 17.17 16.62
C ILE A 19 -0.61 16.23 15.53
N ILE A 20 -1.44 15.23 15.16
CA ILE A 20 -1.12 14.21 14.18
C ILE A 20 -2.11 14.25 13.03
N CYS A 21 -1.64 14.36 11.81
CA CYS A 21 -2.44 14.26 10.60
C CYS A 21 -2.38 12.84 10.04
N LEU A 22 -3.55 12.28 9.74
CA LEU A 22 -3.73 10.92 9.23
C LEU A 22 -4.40 10.99 7.86
N SER A 23 -3.84 10.35 6.84
CA SER A 23 -4.44 10.22 5.52
C SER A 23 -4.08 8.87 4.88
N HIS A 24 -4.91 8.35 3.96
CA HIS A 24 -4.56 7.12 3.24
C HIS A 24 -3.49 7.41 2.17
N GLY A 25 -3.75 8.32 1.25
CA GLY A 25 -2.76 8.87 0.31
C GLY A 25 -2.19 10.18 0.87
N SER A 26 -2.37 11.29 0.15
CA SER A 26 -2.15 12.62 0.73
C SER A 26 -3.39 13.12 1.47
N PRO A 27 -3.29 14.22 2.25
CA PRO A 27 -4.46 14.89 2.82
C PRO A 27 -5.49 15.39 1.79
N TYR A 28 -5.13 15.42 0.52
CA TYR A 28 -5.97 15.96 -0.57
C TYR A 28 -6.63 14.87 -1.41
N LEU A 29 -5.92 13.74 -1.63
CA LEU A 29 -6.36 12.67 -2.51
C LEU A 29 -6.00 11.30 -1.91
N VAL A 30 -6.98 10.40 -1.83
CA VAL A 30 -6.81 9.05 -1.26
C VAL A 30 -5.81 8.18 -2.03
N ASN A 31 -5.54 8.48 -3.30
CA ASN A 31 -4.64 7.73 -4.17
C ASN A 31 -3.40 8.53 -4.60
N GLU A 32 -3.12 9.67 -3.98
CA GLU A 32 -1.89 10.42 -4.23
C GLU A 32 -0.70 9.74 -3.53
N TYR A 33 0.38 9.54 -4.28
CA TYR A 33 1.63 8.99 -3.77
C TYR A 33 2.44 10.05 -3.03
N VAL A 34 2.63 9.87 -1.72
CA VAL A 34 3.53 10.71 -0.91
C VAL A 34 4.79 9.90 -0.62
N ARG A 35 5.94 10.37 -1.10
CA ARG A 35 7.24 9.71 -0.98
C ARG A 35 8.13 10.43 0.02
N SER A 36 9.24 9.78 0.40
CA SER A 36 10.25 10.35 1.32
C SER A 36 10.88 11.66 0.85
N ASP A 37 10.81 11.97 -0.43
CA ASP A 37 11.38 13.13 -1.10
C ASP A 37 10.34 14.09 -1.67
N SER A 38 9.07 13.96 -1.30
CA SER A 38 7.95 14.80 -1.76
C SER A 38 7.92 16.18 -1.06
N TYR A 39 9.04 16.91 -1.04
CA TYR A 39 9.21 18.14 -0.27
C TYR A 39 8.21 19.24 -0.64
N GLU A 40 7.85 19.40 -1.91
CA GLU A 40 6.82 20.36 -2.34
C GLU A 40 5.44 20.00 -1.76
N THR A 41 5.12 18.71 -1.71
CA THR A 41 3.89 18.21 -1.07
C THR A 41 3.95 18.42 0.43
N PHE A 42 5.10 18.18 1.08
CA PHE A 42 5.29 18.42 2.51
C PHE A 42 5.09 19.88 2.87
N ASP A 43 5.60 20.81 2.07
CA ASP A 43 5.42 22.26 2.30
C ASP A 43 3.95 22.64 2.27
N ARG A 44 3.22 22.22 1.25
CA ARG A 44 1.78 22.44 1.12
C ARG A 44 0.99 21.88 2.30
N ILE A 45 1.35 20.66 2.75
CA ILE A 45 0.68 19.99 3.87
C ILE A 45 0.96 20.74 5.19
N ILE A 46 2.19 21.17 5.43
CA ILE A 46 2.55 21.94 6.64
C ILE A 46 1.79 23.26 6.71
N GLU A 47 1.70 23.99 5.59
CA GLU A 47 1.01 25.27 5.51
C GLU A 47 -0.48 25.13 5.88
N GLU A 48 -1.14 24.06 5.48
CA GLU A 48 -2.57 23.87 5.70
C GLU A 48 -2.90 23.22 7.05
N PHE A 49 -2.18 22.15 7.43
CA PHE A 49 -2.53 21.33 8.59
C PHE A 49 -1.69 21.61 9.83
N ASN A 50 -0.48 22.13 9.70
CA ASN A 50 0.43 22.52 10.78
C ASN A 50 0.54 21.50 11.95
N CYS A 51 0.76 20.22 11.62
CA CYS A 51 0.86 19.13 12.59
C CYS A 51 2.31 18.82 12.98
N ASP A 52 2.51 18.11 14.08
CA ASP A 52 3.82 17.61 14.53
C ASP A 52 4.27 16.39 13.72
N MET A 53 3.29 15.54 13.34
CA MET A 53 3.51 14.30 12.59
C MET A 53 2.44 14.11 11.52
N TYR A 54 2.84 13.53 10.38
CA TYR A 54 1.98 13.19 9.26
C TYR A 54 2.13 11.70 8.91
N LEU A 55 1.03 10.97 8.92
CA LEU A 55 0.99 9.53 8.66
C LEU A 55 0.24 9.26 7.35
N PHE A 56 0.87 8.46 6.51
CA PHE A 56 0.38 8.08 5.19
C PHE A 56 0.28 6.55 5.05
N GLY A 57 -0.50 6.09 4.10
CA GLY A 57 -0.59 4.69 3.70
C GLY A 57 -0.42 4.53 2.19
N HIS A 58 -1.38 3.85 1.54
CA HIS A 58 -1.56 3.67 0.10
C HIS A 58 -0.43 2.90 -0.62
N GLN A 59 0.81 3.32 -0.48
CA GLN A 59 1.94 2.75 -1.24
C GLN A 59 2.40 1.39 -0.70
N HIS A 60 2.04 1.05 0.55
CA HIS A 60 2.54 -0.15 1.23
C HIS A 60 4.07 -0.22 1.32
N LYS A 61 4.71 0.94 1.28
CA LYS A 61 6.16 1.10 1.29
C LYS A 61 6.57 1.99 2.44
N PHE A 62 7.47 1.48 3.28
CA PHE A 62 7.96 2.22 4.42
C PHE A 62 8.78 3.45 3.99
N PHE A 63 8.52 4.58 4.64
CA PHE A 63 9.47 5.68 4.72
C PHE A 63 9.30 6.45 6.04
N TYR A 64 10.39 7.07 6.47
CA TYR A 64 10.44 8.04 7.56
C TYR A 64 11.31 9.21 7.10
N THR A 65 10.77 10.42 7.17
CA THR A 65 11.48 11.66 6.79
C THR A 65 11.21 12.73 7.83
N GLU A 66 12.26 13.32 8.36
CA GLU A 66 12.18 14.56 9.13
C GLU A 66 12.38 15.76 8.20
N TYR A 67 11.43 16.68 8.22
CA TYR A 67 11.47 17.88 7.40
C TYR A 67 10.85 19.05 8.15
N LYS A 68 11.56 20.18 8.22
CA LYS A 68 11.14 21.40 8.94
C LYS A 68 10.63 21.11 10.35
N ASN A 69 11.35 20.28 11.12
CA ASN A 69 11.00 19.82 12.47
C ASN A 69 9.64 19.09 12.55
N ARG A 70 9.24 18.43 11.51
CA ARG A 70 8.03 17.61 11.41
C ARG A 70 8.42 16.21 10.94
N GLN A 71 7.60 15.23 11.32
CA GLN A 71 7.80 13.84 10.92
C GLN A 71 6.79 13.44 9.86
N PHE A 72 7.26 12.90 8.73
CA PHE A 72 6.47 12.38 7.62
C PHE A 72 6.72 10.88 7.49
N ILE A 73 5.69 10.05 7.66
CA ILE A 73 5.86 8.62 7.84
C ILE A 73 4.82 7.84 7.03
N ASN A 74 5.28 6.85 6.29
CA ASN A 74 4.45 5.75 5.84
C ASN A 74 4.95 4.49 6.58
N PRO A 75 4.13 3.83 7.40
CA PRO A 75 4.57 2.67 8.18
C PRO A 75 4.87 1.43 7.35
N GLY A 76 4.60 1.45 6.04
CA GLY A 76 4.64 0.28 5.19
C GLY A 76 3.33 -0.51 5.24
N SER A 77 3.41 -1.83 5.23
CA SER A 77 2.22 -2.68 5.24
C SER A 77 2.37 -3.92 6.10
N ILE A 78 1.32 -4.23 6.86
CA ILE A 78 1.22 -5.46 7.66
C ILE A 78 0.68 -6.65 6.85
N GLY A 79 0.32 -6.46 5.58
CA GLY A 79 -0.26 -7.54 4.78
C GLY A 79 0.20 -7.59 3.33
N LEU A 80 0.55 -6.43 2.76
CA LEU A 80 0.94 -6.31 1.35
C LEU A 80 2.19 -5.42 1.20
N PRO A 81 3.35 -5.77 1.79
CA PRO A 81 4.55 -4.96 1.65
C PRO A 81 5.02 -4.96 0.19
N THR A 82 5.37 -3.78 -0.32
CA THR A 82 5.88 -3.62 -1.70
C THR A 82 7.33 -3.14 -1.74
N ASP A 83 7.97 -3.12 -0.58
CA ASP A 83 9.37 -2.72 -0.36
C ASP A 83 10.22 -3.83 0.27
N GLY A 84 9.80 -5.09 0.04
CA GLY A 84 10.43 -6.26 0.61
C GLY A 84 9.79 -6.71 1.94
N LEU A 85 10.14 -7.92 2.35
CA LEU A 85 9.79 -8.50 3.66
C LEU A 85 10.78 -8.01 4.73
N PRO A 86 10.41 -8.09 6.00
CA PRO A 86 9.17 -8.60 6.58
C PRO A 86 7.99 -7.63 6.52
N PHE A 87 6.82 -8.03 7.06
CA PHE A 87 5.70 -7.12 7.27
C PHE A 87 6.05 -6.04 8.29
N LYS A 88 5.46 -4.84 8.16
CA LYS A 88 5.82 -3.69 8.97
C LYS A 88 4.60 -2.95 9.52
N TYR A 89 4.73 -2.46 10.74
CA TYR A 89 3.84 -1.46 11.33
C TYR A 89 4.62 -0.45 12.16
N GLY A 90 3.97 0.58 12.65
CA GLY A 90 4.61 1.60 13.47
C GLY A 90 3.97 1.74 14.84
N ILE A 91 4.79 2.04 15.84
CA ILE A 91 4.37 2.47 17.17
C ILE A 91 4.77 3.93 17.35
N ILE A 92 3.81 4.75 17.76
CA ILE A 92 4.03 6.14 18.13
C ILE A 92 3.98 6.23 19.64
N THR A 93 5.03 6.80 20.24
CA THR A 93 5.10 7.09 21.67
C THR A 93 5.16 8.60 21.88
N ILE A 94 4.30 9.12 22.74
CA ILE A 94 4.25 10.55 23.11
C ILE A 94 4.49 10.64 24.60
N GLU A 95 5.64 11.17 24.99
CA GLU A 95 6.04 11.33 26.39
C GLU A 95 6.85 12.62 26.58
N ASN A 96 6.57 13.36 27.65
CA ASN A 96 7.32 14.56 28.05
C ASN A 96 7.50 15.57 26.89
N ASP A 97 6.42 15.88 26.17
CA ASP A 97 6.40 16.72 24.96
C ASP A 97 7.19 16.19 23.78
N ASN A 98 7.70 14.97 23.85
CA ASN A 98 8.40 14.32 22.78
C ASN A 98 7.47 13.37 22.02
N ILE A 99 7.60 13.34 20.70
CA ILE A 99 6.92 12.38 19.84
C ILE A 99 7.99 11.52 19.14
N SER A 100 7.90 10.23 19.28
CA SER A 100 8.81 9.28 18.66
C SER A 100 8.07 8.21 17.88
N TYR A 101 8.73 7.65 16.88
CA TYR A 101 8.23 6.60 16.02
C TYR A 101 9.18 5.41 16.04
N GLU A 102 8.62 4.22 16.22
CA GLU A 102 9.33 2.95 16.12
C GLU A 102 8.73 2.11 14.99
N LYS A 103 9.59 1.70 14.05
CA LYS A 103 9.21 0.71 13.03
C LYS A 103 9.35 -0.69 13.62
N VAL A 104 8.26 -1.46 13.60
CA VAL A 104 8.24 -2.85 14.05
C VAL A 104 8.10 -3.77 12.83
N GLU A 105 8.97 -4.77 12.77
CA GLU A 105 8.94 -5.81 11.74
C GLU A 105 8.35 -7.10 12.32
N ILE A 106 7.50 -7.79 11.52
CA ILE A 106 6.81 -9.00 11.93
C ILE A 106 7.13 -10.11 10.93
N ASP A 107 7.62 -11.22 11.45
CA ASP A 107 7.69 -12.49 10.72
C ASP A 107 6.32 -13.18 10.75
N TYR A 108 6.05 -14.00 9.75
CA TYR A 108 4.81 -14.76 9.62
C TYR A 108 5.05 -16.11 8.92
N GLU A 109 4.16 -17.06 9.18
CA GLU A 109 4.17 -18.36 8.53
C GLU A 109 3.42 -18.28 7.18
N TYR A 110 4.16 -18.14 6.08
CA TYR A 110 3.59 -18.01 4.74
C TYR A 110 2.64 -19.16 4.39
N GLU A 111 3.01 -20.41 4.68
CA GLU A 111 2.23 -21.60 4.37
C GLU A 111 0.86 -21.60 5.06
N MET A 112 0.77 -21.05 6.26
CA MET A 112 -0.49 -20.89 6.97
C MET A 112 -1.39 -19.84 6.29
N LEU A 113 -0.83 -18.72 5.89
CA LEU A 113 -1.56 -17.67 5.14
C LEU A 113 -2.03 -18.19 3.78
N GLU A 114 -1.16 -18.85 3.03
CA GLU A 114 -1.49 -19.45 1.73
C GLU A 114 -2.66 -20.43 1.86
N LYS A 115 -2.59 -21.34 2.83
CA LYS A 115 -3.67 -22.30 3.10
C LYS A 115 -4.98 -21.59 3.43
N HIS A 116 -4.94 -20.55 4.26
CA HIS A 116 -6.12 -19.77 4.62
C HIS A 116 -6.73 -19.09 3.38
N TYR A 117 -5.91 -18.42 2.57
CA TYR A 117 -6.35 -17.78 1.34
C TYR A 117 -6.98 -18.75 0.36
N LYS A 118 -6.30 -19.88 0.04
CA LYS A 118 -6.76 -20.89 -0.92
C LYS A 118 -8.06 -21.59 -0.49
N ASN A 119 -8.36 -21.63 0.79
CA ASN A 119 -9.61 -22.21 1.32
C ASN A 119 -10.76 -21.19 1.41
N SER A 120 -10.52 -19.91 1.12
CA SER A 120 -11.55 -18.87 1.18
C SER A 120 -12.50 -18.92 -0.02
N SER A 121 -13.74 -18.43 0.15
CA SER A 121 -14.67 -18.21 -0.97
C SER A 121 -14.12 -17.20 -1.96
N TYR A 122 -13.39 -16.19 -1.45
CA TYR A 122 -12.78 -15.14 -2.24
C TYR A 122 -11.77 -15.66 -3.28
N TYR A 123 -10.98 -16.69 -2.92
CA TYR A 123 -10.05 -17.33 -3.87
C TYR A 123 -10.78 -17.95 -5.07
N LYS A 124 -11.98 -18.51 -4.87
CA LYS A 124 -12.78 -19.08 -5.96
C LYS A 124 -13.30 -18.02 -6.93
N GLU A 125 -13.58 -16.83 -6.42
CA GLU A 125 -14.15 -15.72 -7.20
C GLU A 125 -13.07 -14.88 -7.90
N ALA A 126 -11.88 -14.74 -7.27
CA ALA A 126 -10.81 -13.84 -7.71
C ALA A 126 -9.43 -14.52 -7.68
N ARG A 127 -9.30 -15.73 -8.27
CA ARG A 127 -8.08 -16.55 -8.22
C ARG A 127 -6.81 -15.78 -8.59
N VAL A 128 -6.81 -15.13 -9.74
CA VAL A 128 -5.62 -14.40 -10.23
C VAL A 128 -5.19 -13.32 -9.25
N TRP A 129 -6.14 -12.55 -8.72
CA TRP A 129 -5.83 -11.53 -7.71
C TRP A 129 -5.26 -12.14 -6.44
N CYS A 130 -5.85 -13.24 -5.96
CA CYS A 130 -5.37 -13.93 -4.76
C CYS A 130 -3.95 -14.49 -4.94
N GLU A 131 -3.63 -15.08 -6.09
CA GLU A 131 -2.28 -15.57 -6.39
C GLU A 131 -1.27 -14.42 -6.42
N LEU A 132 -1.59 -13.29 -7.05
CA LEU A 132 -0.74 -12.10 -7.07
C LEU A 132 -0.50 -11.53 -5.66
N VAL A 133 -1.54 -11.53 -4.81
CA VAL A 133 -1.43 -11.12 -3.39
C VAL A 133 -0.53 -12.08 -2.62
N LEU A 134 -0.69 -13.39 -2.79
CA LEU A 134 0.17 -14.40 -2.18
C LEU A 134 1.63 -14.24 -2.63
N MET A 135 1.87 -13.88 -3.89
CA MET A 135 3.22 -13.58 -4.38
C MET A 135 3.83 -12.35 -3.67
N ILE A 136 3.07 -11.28 -3.44
CA ILE A 136 3.56 -10.16 -2.61
C ILE A 136 3.92 -10.66 -1.21
N MET A 137 3.03 -11.40 -0.58
CA MET A 137 3.26 -11.92 0.77
C MET A 137 4.50 -12.80 0.84
N LYS A 138 4.80 -13.56 -0.21
CA LYS A 138 5.97 -14.43 -0.30
C LYS A 138 7.29 -13.71 -0.59
N THR A 139 7.24 -12.64 -1.39
CA THR A 139 8.44 -12.03 -1.98
C THR A 139 8.68 -10.58 -1.58
N GLY A 140 7.63 -9.87 -1.11
CA GLY A 140 7.66 -8.42 -0.92
C GLY A 140 7.73 -7.61 -2.21
N VAL A 141 7.52 -8.26 -3.38
CA VAL A 141 7.51 -7.61 -4.70
C VAL A 141 6.08 -7.33 -5.14
N ASN A 142 5.84 -6.16 -5.72
CA ASN A 142 4.49 -5.76 -6.17
C ASN A 142 4.10 -6.46 -7.49
N HIS A 143 3.88 -7.77 -7.43
CA HIS A 143 3.47 -8.57 -8.58
C HIS A 143 2.17 -8.12 -9.25
N PRO A 144 1.14 -7.59 -8.55
CA PRO A 144 -0.03 -7.00 -9.20
C PRO A 144 0.29 -5.92 -10.23
N ILE A 145 1.20 -4.99 -9.90
CA ILE A 145 1.61 -3.94 -10.85
C ILE A 145 2.39 -4.54 -12.01
N LEU A 146 3.37 -5.40 -11.73
CA LEU A 146 4.16 -6.05 -12.78
C LEU A 146 3.30 -6.88 -13.73
N PHE A 147 2.34 -7.62 -13.19
CA PHE A 147 1.38 -8.36 -14.01
C PHE A 147 0.46 -7.44 -14.80
N GLN A 148 -0.01 -6.35 -14.22
CA GLN A 148 -0.84 -5.39 -14.92
C GLN A 148 -0.12 -4.77 -16.12
N GLU A 149 1.14 -4.37 -15.95
CA GLU A 149 2.00 -3.87 -17.05
C GLU A 149 2.20 -4.93 -18.14
N PHE A 150 2.46 -6.17 -17.74
CA PHE A 150 2.58 -7.31 -18.66
C PHE A 150 1.28 -7.53 -19.45
N ALA A 151 0.12 -7.53 -18.76
CA ALA A 151 -1.17 -7.76 -19.37
C ALA A 151 -1.58 -6.63 -20.34
N TYR A 152 -1.31 -5.37 -19.98
CA TYR A 152 -1.56 -4.24 -20.90
C TYR A 152 -0.69 -4.29 -22.14
N LYS A 153 0.61 -4.58 -21.99
CA LYS A 153 1.52 -4.75 -23.14
C LYS A 153 1.02 -5.85 -24.07
N LYS A 154 0.67 -7.00 -23.52
CA LYS A 154 0.15 -8.13 -24.27
C LYS A 154 -1.17 -7.82 -24.97
N ALA A 155 -2.10 -7.14 -24.28
CA ALA A 155 -3.37 -6.71 -24.87
C ALA A 155 -3.14 -5.78 -26.07
N PHE A 156 -2.20 -4.85 -25.96
CA PHE A 156 -1.82 -3.98 -27.06
C PHE A 156 -1.27 -4.76 -28.26
N GLU A 157 -0.36 -5.72 -28.01
CA GLU A 157 0.24 -6.59 -29.06
C GLU A 157 -0.81 -7.48 -29.77
N GLU A 158 -1.81 -7.97 -29.04
CA GLU A 158 -2.87 -8.83 -29.56
C GLU A 158 -4.11 -8.04 -30.07
N GLY A 159 -4.12 -6.72 -29.98
CA GLY A 159 -5.24 -5.85 -30.38
C GLY A 159 -6.50 -6.02 -29.54
N ILE A 160 -6.35 -6.39 -28.26
CA ILE A 160 -7.47 -6.57 -27.33
C ILE A 160 -7.89 -5.22 -26.76
N ASP A 161 -9.18 -4.90 -26.85
CA ASP A 161 -9.74 -3.70 -26.22
C ASP A 161 -9.86 -3.89 -24.70
N VAL A 162 -9.16 -3.04 -23.96
CA VAL A 162 -9.14 -3.02 -22.49
C VAL A 162 -9.58 -1.66 -21.93
N SER A 163 -10.28 -0.86 -22.71
CA SER A 163 -10.74 0.49 -22.33
C SER A 163 -11.65 0.50 -21.10
N ILE A 164 -12.38 -0.58 -20.84
CA ILE A 164 -13.25 -0.73 -19.66
C ILE A 164 -12.63 -1.70 -18.65
N ALA A 165 -12.26 -2.91 -19.09
CA ALA A 165 -11.66 -3.96 -18.28
C ALA A 165 -11.02 -5.02 -19.18
N PHE A 166 -10.13 -5.82 -18.62
CA PHE A 166 -9.63 -7.00 -19.31
C PHE A 166 -10.74 -8.05 -19.48
N PRO A 167 -10.93 -8.64 -20.69
CA PRO A 167 -11.77 -9.82 -20.85
C PRO A 167 -11.26 -10.96 -19.96
N ASN A 168 -12.15 -11.65 -19.24
CA ASN A 168 -11.77 -12.67 -18.26
C ASN A 168 -10.89 -13.79 -18.86
N GLU A 169 -11.19 -14.25 -20.06
CA GLU A 169 -10.41 -15.28 -20.73
C GLU A 169 -9.00 -14.81 -21.04
N PHE A 170 -8.86 -13.59 -21.60
CA PHE A 170 -7.57 -12.96 -21.84
C PHE A 170 -6.78 -12.77 -20.53
N TYR A 171 -7.43 -12.25 -19.47
CA TYR A 171 -6.79 -11.99 -18.19
C TYR A 171 -6.21 -13.25 -17.54
N ASN A 172 -6.95 -14.37 -17.59
CA ASN A 172 -6.47 -15.65 -17.08
C ASN A 172 -5.32 -16.20 -17.94
N LYS A 173 -5.41 -16.13 -19.28
CA LYS A 173 -4.33 -16.54 -20.18
C LYS A 173 -3.06 -15.72 -19.95
N ALA A 174 -3.19 -14.40 -19.87
CA ALA A 174 -2.08 -13.50 -19.59
C ALA A 174 -1.42 -13.80 -18.25
N PHE A 175 -2.18 -14.19 -17.23
CA PHE A 175 -1.64 -14.57 -15.93
C PHE A 175 -0.81 -15.85 -16.01
N GLU A 176 -1.29 -16.90 -16.69
CA GLU A 176 -0.50 -18.15 -16.87
C GLU A 176 0.83 -17.86 -17.61
N GLU A 177 0.80 -17.01 -18.64
CA GLU A 177 2.02 -16.63 -19.37
C GLU A 177 2.96 -15.75 -18.51
N TYR A 178 2.42 -14.86 -17.68
CA TYR A 178 3.20 -14.10 -16.72
C TYR A 178 3.92 -15.04 -15.73
N MET A 179 3.21 -16.03 -15.18
CA MET A 179 3.81 -17.01 -14.27
C MET A 179 4.95 -17.79 -14.94
N MET A 180 4.76 -18.25 -16.19
CA MET A 180 5.81 -18.92 -16.96
C MET A 180 7.03 -18.02 -17.25
N SER A 181 6.83 -16.71 -17.31
CA SER A 181 7.90 -15.74 -17.53
C SER A 181 8.82 -15.57 -16.32
N LEU A 182 8.31 -15.85 -15.11
CA LEU A 182 9.06 -15.75 -13.85
C LEU A 182 9.96 -16.99 -13.58
N GLU A 183 9.73 -18.10 -14.28
CA GLU A 183 10.49 -19.34 -14.14
C GLU A 183 11.77 -19.37 -15.01
N LYS A 184 11.97 -18.35 -15.84
CA LYS A 184 13.13 -18.21 -16.77
C LYS A 184 14.20 -17.31 -16.18
#